data_f3c19401743beaaea62e50af3779ece4
#
_entry.id   f3c19401743beaaea62e50af3779ece4
#
_cell.length_a   1.000
_cell.length_b   1.000
_cell.length_c   1.000
_cell.angle_alpha   90.00
_cell.angle_beta   90.00
_cell.angle_gamma   90.00
#
_symmetry.space_group_name_H-M   'P 1'
#
loop_
_entity.id
_entity.type
_entity.pdbx_description
1 polymer ?
#
loop_
_entity_poly.entity_id
_entity_poly.type
_entity_poly.pdbx_seq_one_letter_code
_entity_poly.pdbx_strand_id
1 'polypeptide(L)'
;MENRLFRQQSMDQVNSPEQIRDYLRVTSPKLWMVIAAALVLLAGFLAYMSVAEREITAPVRVKVENVEAEGREQTFVTFEIPTANRDNYRQGMTVRFDGMTGKIRYFVETEETTEVTVLPDDPDAKITAGEYDAVVVVESSTPIEELLK
;
A
#
# COMPACT_ATOMS: atom_id res chain seq x y z
N MET A 1 -72.60 -7.94 28.09
CA MET A 1 -72.21 -9.29 27.56
C MET A 1 -71.29 -9.23 26.36
N GLU A 2 -70.77 -8.09 25.96
CA GLU A 2 -69.98 -7.91 24.70
C GLU A 2 -68.48 -8.03 24.86
N ASN A 3 -67.94 -7.99 26.06
CA ASN A 3 -66.47 -7.97 26.27
C ASN A 3 -65.76 -9.32 26.24
N ARG A 4 -66.50 -10.44 26.11
CA ARG A 4 -65.87 -11.76 26.09
C ARG A 4 -65.47 -12.23 24.68
N LEU A 5 -66.14 -11.78 23.66
CA LEU A 5 -65.87 -12.17 22.27
C LEU A 5 -64.63 -11.51 21.70
N PHE A 6 -64.37 -10.23 22.09
CA PHE A 6 -63.14 -9.54 21.65
C PHE A 6 -61.88 -10.08 22.29
N ARG A 7 -61.95 -10.60 23.47
CA ARG A 7 -60.82 -11.15 24.22
C ARG A 7 -60.35 -12.50 23.70
N GLN A 8 -61.30 -13.32 23.20
CA GLN A 8 -61.01 -14.60 22.59
C GLN A 8 -60.38 -14.48 21.21
N GLN A 9 -60.85 -13.59 20.39
CA GLN A 9 -60.28 -13.31 19.06
C GLN A 9 -58.86 -12.75 19.12
N SER A 10 -58.57 -11.91 20.12
CA SER A 10 -57.18 -11.42 20.34
C SER A 10 -56.22 -12.46 20.86
N MET A 11 -56.70 -13.46 21.60
CA MET A 11 -55.84 -14.53 22.12
C MET A 11 -55.58 -15.63 21.07
N ASP A 12 -56.55 -15.91 20.21
CA ASP A 12 -56.39 -16.87 19.11
C ASP A 12 -55.44 -16.39 18.00
N GLN A 13 -55.35 -15.05 17.82
CA GLN A 13 -54.43 -14.46 16.87
C GLN A 13 -52.96 -14.49 17.34
N VAL A 14 -52.72 -14.55 18.66
CA VAL A 14 -51.35 -14.56 19.23
C VAL A 14 -50.81 -15.99 19.42
N ASN A 15 -51.67 -17.00 19.45
CA ASN A 15 -51.31 -18.39 19.78
C ASN A 15 -51.26 -19.36 18.59
N SER A 16 -51.28 -18.85 17.38
CA SER A 16 -51.12 -19.74 16.22
C SER A 16 -49.63 -20.11 16.05
N PRO A 17 -49.21 -21.34 16.34
CA PRO A 17 -47.80 -21.74 16.19
C PRO A 17 -47.30 -21.65 14.74
N GLU A 18 -48.21 -21.49 13.78
CA GLU A 18 -47.87 -21.28 12.38
C GLU A 18 -47.32 -19.87 12.10
N GLN A 19 -47.81 -18.86 12.81
CA GLN A 19 -47.27 -17.49 12.63
C GLN A 19 -45.88 -17.34 13.21
N ILE A 20 -45.53 -18.04 14.27
CA ILE A 20 -44.17 -18.06 14.84
C ILE A 20 -43.19 -18.74 13.86
N ARG A 21 -43.64 -19.74 13.10
CA ARG A 21 -42.82 -20.37 12.06
C ARG A 21 -42.56 -19.48 10.86
N ASP A 22 -43.49 -18.62 10.48
CA ASP A 22 -43.27 -17.64 9.39
C ASP A 22 -42.28 -16.54 9.79
N TYR A 23 -42.29 -16.10 11.07
CA TYR A 23 -41.29 -15.15 11.59
C TYR A 23 -39.90 -15.79 11.72
N LEU A 24 -39.78 -17.10 11.93
CA LEU A 24 -38.51 -17.84 11.98
C LEU A 24 -37.99 -18.25 10.60
N ARG A 25 -38.76 -18.03 9.54
CA ARG A 25 -38.35 -18.31 8.17
C ARG A 25 -37.62 -17.12 7.50
N VAL A 26 -36.89 -16.35 8.31
CA VAL A 26 -36.17 -15.13 7.87
C VAL A 26 -34.92 -15.47 7.03
N THR A 27 -34.54 -16.72 6.92
CA THR A 27 -33.40 -17.10 6.10
C THR A 27 -33.81 -17.85 4.85
N SER A 28 -34.26 -17.12 3.83
CA SER A 28 -34.37 -17.73 2.51
C SER A 28 -32.97 -18.15 2.01
N PRO A 29 -32.85 -19.31 1.32
CA PRO A 29 -31.56 -19.72 0.76
C PRO A 29 -30.93 -18.65 -0.15
N LYS A 30 -31.73 -17.79 -0.74
CA LYS A 30 -31.29 -16.63 -1.53
C LYS A 30 -30.55 -15.59 -0.67
N LEU A 31 -31.01 -15.34 0.57
CA LEU A 31 -30.36 -14.42 1.49
C LEU A 31 -28.97 -14.94 1.88
N TRP A 32 -28.85 -16.25 2.14
CA TRP A 32 -27.55 -16.88 2.44
C TRP A 32 -26.57 -16.79 1.28
N MET A 33 -27.05 -16.93 0.04
CA MET A 33 -26.21 -16.76 -1.15
C MET A 33 -25.70 -15.32 -1.28
N VAL A 34 -26.53 -14.31 -1.00
CA VAL A 34 -26.10 -12.91 -1.01
C VAL A 34 -25.07 -12.63 0.08
N ILE A 35 -25.28 -13.14 1.29
CA ILE A 35 -24.32 -13.00 2.39
C ILE A 35 -22.99 -13.68 2.06
N ALA A 36 -23.03 -14.90 1.53
CA ALA A 36 -21.84 -15.61 1.11
C ALA A 36 -21.07 -14.86 0.02
N ALA A 37 -21.77 -14.35 -1.00
CA ALA A 37 -21.16 -13.54 -2.06
C ALA A 37 -20.51 -12.25 -1.49
N ALA A 38 -21.18 -11.57 -0.56
CA ALA A 38 -20.66 -10.39 0.09
C ALA A 38 -19.39 -10.69 0.92
N LEU A 39 -19.37 -11.82 1.63
CA LEU A 39 -18.20 -12.27 2.39
C LEU A 39 -17.01 -12.60 1.47
N VAL A 40 -17.26 -13.26 0.34
CA VAL A 40 -16.20 -13.55 -0.65
C VAL A 40 -15.63 -12.27 -1.23
N LEU A 41 -16.48 -11.30 -1.59
CA LEU A 41 -16.03 -9.99 -2.08
C LEU A 41 -15.24 -9.23 -1.01
N LEU A 42 -15.69 -9.24 0.22
CA LEU A 42 -14.98 -8.60 1.33
C LEU A 42 -13.62 -9.27 1.58
N ALA A 43 -13.55 -10.59 1.59
CA ALA A 43 -12.31 -11.33 1.75
C ALA A 43 -11.34 -11.05 0.58
N GLY A 44 -11.83 -11.03 -0.66
CA GLY A 44 -11.05 -10.66 -1.83
C GLY A 44 -10.53 -9.23 -1.77
N PHE A 45 -11.35 -8.29 -1.32
CA PHE A 45 -10.96 -6.89 -1.12
C PHE A 45 -9.88 -6.74 -0.04
N LEU A 46 -10.04 -7.42 1.10
CA LEU A 46 -9.03 -7.41 2.18
C LEU A 46 -7.71 -8.04 1.71
N ALA A 47 -7.77 -9.15 0.97
CA ALA A 47 -6.59 -9.77 0.39
C ALA A 47 -5.87 -8.81 -0.59
N TYR A 48 -6.63 -8.13 -1.45
CA TYR A 48 -6.09 -7.13 -2.36
C TYR A 48 -5.42 -5.96 -1.61
N MET A 49 -6.09 -5.42 -0.58
CA MET A 49 -5.55 -4.34 0.27
C MET A 49 -4.29 -4.75 1.03
N SER A 50 -4.14 -6.04 1.34
CA SER A 50 -2.96 -6.59 2.02
C SER A 50 -1.74 -6.77 1.10
N VAL A 51 -1.97 -6.99 -0.20
CA VAL A 51 -0.90 -7.25 -1.17
C VAL A 51 -0.53 -6.01 -1.99
N ALA A 52 -1.48 -5.08 -2.16
CA ALA A 52 -1.25 -3.85 -2.91
C ALA A 52 -0.29 -2.94 -2.14
N GLU A 53 0.97 -2.90 -2.52
CA GLU A 53 1.95 -1.97 -1.99
C GLU A 53 1.74 -0.58 -2.61
N ARG A 54 1.71 0.44 -1.78
CA ARG A 54 1.77 1.84 -2.20
C ARG A 54 3.16 2.37 -1.90
N GLU A 55 3.84 2.78 -2.94
CA GLU A 55 5.15 3.42 -2.83
C GLU A 55 4.96 4.94 -2.87
N ILE A 56 5.45 5.62 -1.84
CA ILE A 56 5.59 7.06 -1.86
C ILE A 56 6.94 7.36 -2.49
N THR A 57 6.93 7.99 -3.65
CA THR A 57 8.13 8.30 -4.41
C THR A 57 8.39 9.80 -4.42
N ALA A 58 9.65 10.19 -4.26
CA ALA A 58 10.11 11.55 -4.44
C ALA A 58 10.90 11.66 -5.75
N PRO A 59 10.49 12.55 -6.68
CA PRO A 59 11.26 12.77 -7.90
C PRO A 59 12.57 13.50 -7.55
N VAL A 60 13.66 13.00 -8.09
CA VAL A 60 14.99 13.59 -7.96
C VAL A 60 15.70 13.55 -9.32
N ARG A 61 16.70 14.38 -9.49
CA ARG A 61 17.56 14.33 -10.67
C ARG A 61 18.90 13.78 -10.25
N VAL A 62 19.31 12.69 -10.87
CA VAL A 62 20.58 12.01 -10.57
C VAL A 62 21.62 12.35 -11.62
N LYS A 63 22.86 12.47 -11.18
CA LYS A 63 24.03 12.61 -12.02
C LYS A 63 24.79 11.30 -12.03
N VAL A 64 25.05 10.76 -13.20
CA VAL A 64 25.82 9.52 -13.38
C VAL A 64 27.22 9.91 -13.85
N GLU A 65 28.21 9.45 -13.11
CA GLU A 65 29.64 9.61 -13.44
C GLU A 65 30.31 8.23 -13.49
N ASN A 66 31.05 7.99 -14.56
CA ASN A 66 31.86 6.78 -14.67
C ASN A 66 33.31 7.13 -14.30
N VAL A 67 33.82 6.54 -13.24
CA VAL A 67 35.17 6.76 -12.76
C VAL A 67 35.96 5.47 -12.88
N GLU A 68 37.13 5.56 -13.49
CA GLU A 68 38.06 4.43 -13.57
C GLU A 68 38.85 4.35 -12.27
N ALA A 69 38.54 3.37 -11.41
CA ALA A 69 39.26 3.11 -10.17
C ALA A 69 39.82 1.70 -10.20
N GLU A 70 41.12 1.58 -9.92
CA GLU A 70 41.83 0.30 -9.87
C GLU A 70 41.72 -0.57 -11.15
N GLY A 71 41.64 0.08 -12.33
CA GLY A 71 41.49 -0.62 -13.61
C GLY A 71 40.10 -1.22 -13.87
N ARG A 72 39.11 -0.80 -13.09
CA ARG A 72 37.70 -1.12 -13.31
C ARG A 72 36.89 0.18 -13.44
N GLU A 73 36.01 0.21 -14.42
CA GLU A 73 35.06 1.28 -14.57
C GLU A 73 33.98 1.11 -13.50
N GLN A 74 33.87 2.08 -12.60
CA GLN A 74 32.83 2.11 -11.57
C GLN A 74 31.87 3.25 -11.87
N THR A 75 30.59 2.93 -11.85
CA THR A 75 29.53 3.91 -12.05
C THR A 75 29.10 4.47 -10.71
N PHE A 76 29.26 5.77 -10.54
CA PHE A 76 28.75 6.51 -9.38
C PHE A 76 27.50 7.28 -9.80
N VAL A 77 26.45 7.15 -9.00
CA VAL A 77 25.20 7.86 -9.19
C VAL A 77 25.01 8.74 -7.99
N THR A 78 24.96 10.05 -8.21
CA THR A 78 24.81 11.03 -7.14
C THR A 78 23.62 11.95 -7.42
N PHE A 79 23.00 12.46 -6.37
CA PHE A 79 22.04 13.55 -6.44
C PHE A 79 22.12 14.43 -5.20
N GLU A 80 21.70 15.68 -5.38
CA GLU A 80 21.71 16.67 -4.31
C GLU A 80 20.31 16.91 -3.78
N ILE A 81 20.21 17.01 -2.47
CA ILE A 81 18.99 17.40 -1.75
C ILE A 81 19.29 18.56 -0.82
N PRO A 82 18.33 19.46 -0.53
CA PRO A 82 18.49 20.42 0.55
C PRO A 82 18.72 19.71 1.89
N THR A 83 19.69 20.18 2.67
CA THR A 83 20.03 19.57 3.98
C THR A 83 18.80 19.54 4.92
N ALA A 84 17.89 20.51 4.81
CA ALA A 84 16.62 20.51 5.55
C ALA A 84 15.70 19.29 5.27
N ASN A 85 15.87 18.63 4.12
CA ASN A 85 15.09 17.46 3.72
C ASN A 85 15.83 16.14 3.98
N ARG A 86 17.01 16.18 4.59
CA ARG A 86 17.88 15.02 4.83
C ARG A 86 17.17 13.89 5.57
N ASP A 87 16.34 14.22 6.56
CA ASP A 87 15.65 13.26 7.42
C ASP A 87 14.63 12.39 6.67
N ASN A 88 14.20 12.84 5.49
CA ASN A 88 13.28 12.07 4.64
C ASN A 88 13.98 10.93 3.89
N TYR A 89 15.31 10.91 3.86
CA TYR A 89 16.10 9.94 3.12
C TYR A 89 16.95 9.10 4.07
N ARG A 90 16.98 7.80 3.84
CA ARG A 90 17.74 6.84 4.66
C ARG A 90 18.61 5.94 3.79
N GLN A 91 19.69 5.44 4.38
CA GLN A 91 20.50 4.40 3.72
C GLN A 91 19.64 3.17 3.43
N GLY A 92 19.86 2.57 2.26
CA GLY A 92 19.10 1.40 1.81
C GLY A 92 17.83 1.71 1.06
N MET A 93 17.37 2.97 0.98
CA MET A 93 16.24 3.35 0.13
C MET A 93 16.54 3.07 -1.32
N THR A 94 15.53 2.60 -2.04
CA THR A 94 15.64 2.26 -3.46
C THR A 94 15.48 3.51 -4.31
N VAL A 95 16.38 3.68 -5.26
CA VAL A 95 16.35 4.74 -6.27
C VAL A 95 16.19 4.08 -7.63
N ARG A 96 15.19 4.52 -8.40
CA ARG A 96 14.94 4.04 -9.75
C ARG A 96 15.26 5.14 -10.76
N PHE A 97 16.08 4.84 -11.74
CA PHE A 97 16.49 5.76 -12.80
C PHE A 97 16.78 4.99 -14.08
N ASP A 98 16.35 5.51 -15.21
CA ASP A 98 16.57 4.92 -16.55
C ASP A 98 16.31 3.39 -16.64
N GLY A 99 15.25 2.91 -15.97
CA GLY A 99 14.91 1.47 -15.92
C GLY A 99 15.81 0.62 -15.02
N MET A 100 16.75 1.22 -14.30
CA MET A 100 17.63 0.58 -13.34
C MET A 100 17.23 0.91 -11.92
N THR A 101 17.74 0.07 -10.99
CA THR A 101 17.55 0.27 -9.55
C THR A 101 18.91 0.35 -8.86
N GLY A 102 18.96 1.14 -7.82
CA GLY A 102 20.11 1.24 -6.93
C GLY A 102 19.66 1.57 -5.51
N LYS A 103 20.59 1.52 -4.58
CA LYS A 103 20.32 1.82 -3.16
C LYS A 103 21.19 2.96 -2.68
N ILE A 104 20.59 3.83 -1.86
CA ILE A 104 21.32 4.90 -1.19
C ILE A 104 22.35 4.30 -0.23
N ARG A 105 23.61 4.71 -0.36
CA ARG A 105 24.73 4.20 0.45
C ARG A 105 25.31 5.26 1.36
N TYR A 106 25.61 6.43 0.83
CA TYR A 106 26.36 7.45 1.56
C TYR A 106 25.68 8.79 1.42
N PHE A 107 25.84 9.60 2.44
CA PHE A 107 25.43 10.99 2.50
C PHE A 107 26.65 11.84 2.84
N VAL A 108 26.87 12.88 2.07
CA VAL A 108 27.90 13.89 2.34
C VAL A 108 27.17 15.21 2.58
N GLU A 109 27.15 15.64 3.83
CA GLU A 109 26.43 16.84 4.24
C GLU A 109 27.34 18.07 4.10
N THR A 110 26.82 19.10 3.47
CA THR A 110 27.36 20.44 3.40
C THR A 110 26.39 21.40 4.11
N GLU A 111 26.75 22.66 4.30
CA GLU A 111 25.91 23.62 5.03
C GLU A 111 24.49 23.79 4.37
N GLU A 112 24.42 23.78 3.06
CA GLU A 112 23.17 24.03 2.32
C GLU A 112 22.57 22.79 1.68
N THR A 113 23.41 21.85 1.21
CA THR A 113 23.00 20.68 0.44
C THR A 113 23.61 19.40 1.01
N THR A 114 22.92 18.31 0.81
CA THR A 114 23.43 16.96 1.10
C THR A 114 23.55 16.20 -0.22
N GLU A 115 24.76 15.79 -0.54
CA GLU A 115 25.01 14.92 -1.66
C GLU A 115 24.73 13.46 -1.26
N VAL A 116 23.93 12.79 -2.06
CA VAL A 116 23.51 11.39 -1.82
C VAL A 116 24.14 10.52 -2.88
N THR A 117 24.89 9.52 -2.44
CA THR A 117 25.52 8.54 -3.32
C THR A 117 24.67 7.26 -3.38
N VAL A 118 24.29 6.87 -4.58
CA VAL A 118 23.54 5.67 -4.89
C VAL A 118 24.46 4.64 -5.53
N LEU A 119 24.39 3.40 -5.04
CA LEU A 119 25.09 2.28 -5.65
C LEU A 119 24.07 1.50 -6.49
N PRO A 120 24.30 1.32 -7.80
CA PRO A 120 23.47 0.47 -8.64
C PRO A 120 23.44 -0.97 -8.11
N ASP A 121 22.30 -1.63 -8.19
CA ASP A 121 22.16 -3.05 -7.78
C ASP A 121 22.93 -3.98 -8.71
N ASP A 122 23.07 -3.60 -9.99
CA ASP A 122 23.92 -4.29 -10.97
C ASP A 122 25.23 -3.52 -11.16
N PRO A 123 26.35 -4.04 -10.65
CA PRO A 123 27.66 -3.37 -10.76
C PRO A 123 28.21 -3.35 -12.19
N ASP A 124 27.72 -4.23 -13.07
CA ASP A 124 28.16 -4.33 -14.47
C ASP A 124 27.25 -3.51 -15.43
N ALA A 125 26.24 -2.85 -14.90
CA ALA A 125 25.36 -1.99 -15.68
C ALA A 125 26.13 -0.81 -16.26
N LYS A 126 26.28 -0.78 -17.58
CA LYS A 126 26.90 0.33 -18.30
C LYS A 126 25.87 1.43 -18.51
N ILE A 127 26.00 2.49 -17.74
CA ILE A 127 25.19 3.69 -17.86
C ILE A 127 26.07 4.77 -18.47
N THR A 128 25.54 5.46 -19.47
CA THR A 128 26.26 6.61 -20.03
C THR A 128 26.29 7.74 -18.98
N ALA A 129 27.44 8.38 -18.82
CA ALA A 129 27.55 9.52 -17.94
C ALA A 129 26.59 10.64 -18.39
N GLY A 130 25.83 11.21 -17.46
CA GLY A 130 24.81 12.23 -17.75
C GLY A 130 23.85 12.47 -16.60
N GLU A 131 22.87 13.31 -16.84
CA GLU A 131 21.79 13.57 -15.91
C GLU A 131 20.54 12.78 -16.30
N TYR A 132 19.89 12.16 -15.32
CA TYR A 132 18.69 11.36 -15.50
C TYR A 132 17.62 11.73 -14.47
N ASP A 133 16.38 11.66 -14.90
CA ASP A 133 15.26 11.76 -13.97
C ASP A 133 15.14 10.44 -13.20
N ALA A 134 15.07 10.54 -11.89
CA ALA A 134 15.00 9.40 -10.99
C ALA A 134 13.88 9.58 -9.97
N VAL A 135 13.48 8.49 -9.36
CA VAL A 135 12.53 8.47 -8.26
C VAL A 135 13.12 7.70 -7.09
N VAL A 136 13.07 8.29 -5.91
CA VAL A 136 13.44 7.64 -4.65
C VAL A 136 12.19 7.09 -3.99
N VAL A 137 12.18 5.81 -3.65
CA VAL A 137 11.11 5.20 -2.87
C VAL A 137 11.35 5.55 -1.40
N VAL A 138 10.60 6.53 -0.90
CA VAL A 138 10.75 7.08 0.45
C VAL A 138 10.06 6.20 1.47
N GLU A 139 8.88 5.71 1.15
CA GLU A 139 8.09 4.85 2.02
C GLU A 139 7.35 3.81 1.15
N SER A 140 7.33 2.57 1.63
CA SER A 140 6.49 1.51 1.09
C SER A 140 5.57 1.05 2.20
N SER A 141 4.27 1.19 2.00
CA SER A 141 3.26 0.74 2.96
C SER A 141 2.12 0.04 2.25
N THR A 142 1.52 -0.92 2.93
CA THR A 142 0.27 -1.51 2.46
C THR A 142 -0.91 -0.66 2.97
N PRO A 143 -2.02 -0.55 2.20
CA PRO A 143 -3.19 0.21 2.65
C PRO A 143 -3.74 -0.27 3.99
N ILE A 144 -3.52 -1.52 4.34
CA ILE A 144 -3.95 -2.09 5.63
C ILE A 144 -3.12 -1.56 6.80
N GLU A 145 -1.82 -1.28 6.60
CA GLU A 145 -0.95 -0.69 7.61
C GLU A 145 -1.31 0.77 7.89
N GLU A 146 -1.78 1.50 6.88
CA GLU A 146 -2.26 2.88 7.04
C GLU A 146 -3.57 2.96 7.84
N LEU A 147 -4.44 1.94 7.75
CA LEU A 147 -5.69 1.87 8.50
C LEU A 147 -5.51 1.49 9.96
N LEU A 148 -4.37 0.90 10.33
CA LEU A 148 -4.07 0.43 11.68
C LEU A 148 -3.23 1.44 12.51
N LYS A 149 -2.83 2.57 11.91
CA LYS A 149 -2.16 3.71 12.57
C LYS A 149 -3.17 4.72 13.09
#